data_2887f90ade64b775d9befa5ecfd1e894
#
_entry.id   2887f90ade64b775d9befa5ecfd1e894
#
_cell.length_a   1.000
_cell.length_b   1.000
_cell.length_c   1.000
_cell.angle_alpha   90.00
_cell.angle_beta   90.00
_cell.angle_gamma   90.00
#
_symmetry.space_group_name_H-M   'P 1'
#
loop_
_entity.id
_entity.type
_entity.pdbx_description
1 polymer ?
#
loop_
_entity_poly.entity_id
_entity_poly.type
_entity_poly.pdbx_seq_one_letter_code
_entity_poly.pdbx_strand_id
1 'polypeptide(L)'
;METTELILLYDYYGALLTSRQRECFELRYNQDLSLGEIGQELGISRQGVHDNLTRTEALLINMEEKTGCVRRDLACRKASGKILELARQLSDHKDKQISDLARQIVAEAEGLEE
;
A
#
# COMPACT_ATOMS: atom_id res chain seq x y z
N MET A 1 -4.50 4.70 14.47
CA MET A 1 -4.52 4.38 13.03
C MET A 1 -5.27 3.09 12.81
N GLU A 2 -6.09 3.05 11.79
CA GLU A 2 -6.90 1.86 11.51
C GLU A 2 -6.06 0.71 10.96
N THR A 3 -6.55 -0.51 11.17
CA THR A 3 -5.85 -1.73 10.72
C THR A 3 -5.59 -1.74 9.23
N THR A 4 -6.56 -1.31 8.41
CA THR A 4 -6.39 -1.25 6.96
C THR A 4 -5.27 -0.30 6.55
N GLU A 5 -5.12 0.82 7.24
CA GLU A 5 -4.05 1.77 6.98
C GLU A 5 -2.69 1.17 7.35
N LEU A 6 -2.59 0.47 8.49
CA LEU A 6 -1.36 -0.19 8.90
C LEU A 6 -0.94 -1.28 7.92
N ILE A 7 -1.88 -2.07 7.41
CA ILE A 7 -1.60 -3.10 6.42
C ILE A 7 -1.06 -2.46 5.14
N LEU A 8 -1.63 -1.34 4.71
CA LEU A 8 -1.15 -0.61 3.54
C LEU A 8 0.28 -0.10 3.75
N LEU A 9 0.57 0.48 4.91
CA LEU A 9 1.93 0.91 5.25
C LEU A 9 2.91 -0.27 5.24
N TYR A 10 2.48 -1.41 5.75
CA TYR A 10 3.29 -2.62 5.73
C TYR A 10 3.58 -3.10 4.31
N ASP A 11 2.60 -3.03 3.41
CA ASP A 11 2.81 -3.40 2.00
C ASP A 11 3.90 -2.54 1.36
N TYR A 12 3.99 -1.26 1.72
CA TYR A 12 4.98 -0.35 1.16
C TYR A 12 6.35 -0.46 1.85
N TYR A 13 6.35 -0.55 3.18
CA TYR A 13 7.56 -0.39 3.98
C TYR A 13 8.02 -1.67 4.69
N GLY A 14 7.26 -2.77 4.59
CA GLY A 14 7.56 -3.99 5.33
C GLY A 14 8.94 -4.56 5.06
N ALA A 15 9.47 -4.38 3.85
CA ALA A 15 10.81 -4.85 3.49
C ALA A 15 11.92 -4.17 4.30
N LEU A 16 11.65 -3.02 4.90
CA LEU A 16 12.59 -2.27 5.72
C LEU A 16 12.58 -2.71 7.19
N LEU A 17 11.64 -3.56 7.57
CA LEU A 17 11.53 -4.08 8.92
C LEU A 17 12.44 -5.28 9.14
N THR A 18 12.76 -5.56 10.41
CA THR A 18 13.49 -6.78 10.75
C THR A 18 12.61 -8.00 10.52
N SER A 19 13.22 -9.18 10.41
CA SER A 19 12.48 -10.44 10.24
C SER A 19 11.48 -10.67 11.38
N ARG A 20 11.88 -10.38 12.62
CA ARG A 20 11.00 -10.56 13.78
C ARG A 20 9.83 -9.59 13.75
N GLN A 21 10.05 -8.36 13.34
CA GLN A 21 8.97 -7.38 13.20
C GLN A 21 7.97 -7.82 12.13
N ARG A 22 8.45 -8.32 11.00
CA ARG A 22 7.58 -8.84 9.94
C ARG A 22 6.78 -10.05 10.40
N GLU A 23 7.43 -11.00 11.09
CA GLU A 23 6.75 -12.18 11.62
C GLU A 23 5.60 -11.80 12.56
N CYS A 24 5.87 -10.92 13.53
CA CYS A 24 4.84 -10.48 14.47
C CYS A 24 3.69 -9.78 13.75
N PHE A 25 4.01 -8.88 12.81
CA PHE A 25 2.99 -8.14 12.08
C PHE A 25 2.10 -9.06 11.24
N GLU A 26 2.71 -9.99 10.50
CA GLU A 26 1.96 -10.92 9.65
C GLU A 26 1.08 -11.87 10.46
N LEU A 27 1.59 -12.39 11.57
CA LEU A 27 0.80 -13.26 12.45
C LEU A 27 -0.40 -12.51 13.03
N ARG A 28 -0.21 -11.25 13.40
CA ARG A 28 -1.28 -10.44 13.99
C ARG A 28 -2.33 -10.01 12.97
N TYR A 29 -1.90 -9.47 11.84
CA TYR A 29 -2.80 -8.79 10.90
C TYR A 29 -3.24 -9.65 9.72
N ASN A 30 -2.44 -10.63 9.30
CA ASN A 30 -2.81 -11.53 8.21
C ASN A 30 -3.44 -12.82 8.70
N GLN A 31 -3.02 -13.33 9.87
CA GLN A 31 -3.53 -14.57 10.42
C GLN A 31 -4.44 -14.38 11.63
N ASP A 32 -4.67 -13.14 12.03
CA ASP A 32 -5.60 -12.79 13.13
C ASP A 32 -5.29 -13.47 14.47
N LEU A 33 -4.02 -13.76 14.75
CA LEU A 33 -3.65 -14.40 16.01
C LEU A 33 -3.67 -13.40 17.17
N SER A 34 -4.00 -13.90 18.35
CA SER A 34 -3.90 -13.11 19.57
C SER A 34 -2.43 -12.91 19.95
N LEU A 35 -2.16 -11.94 20.82
CA LEU A 35 -0.81 -11.70 21.32
C LEU A 35 -0.22 -12.93 22.02
N GLY A 36 -1.05 -13.65 22.79
CA GLY A 36 -0.64 -14.88 23.44
C GLY A 36 -0.30 -15.99 22.46
N GLU A 37 -1.10 -16.15 21.42
CA GLU A 37 -0.86 -17.14 20.37
C GLU A 37 0.43 -16.85 19.60
N ILE A 38 0.68 -15.59 19.29
CA ILE A 38 1.92 -15.16 18.64
C ILE A 38 3.12 -15.46 19.53
N GLY A 39 3.00 -15.14 20.83
CA GLY A 39 4.05 -15.43 21.80
C GLY A 39 4.40 -16.91 21.87
N GLN A 40 3.40 -17.77 21.83
CA GLN A 40 3.61 -19.22 21.81
C GLN A 40 4.33 -19.67 20.54
N GLU A 41 3.93 -19.15 19.38
CA GLU A 41 4.55 -19.49 18.10
C GLU A 41 6.01 -19.05 18.03
N LEU A 42 6.32 -17.87 18.52
CA LEU A 42 7.64 -17.28 18.39
C LEU A 42 8.55 -17.54 19.60
N GLY A 43 8.00 -18.13 20.67
CA GLY A 43 8.77 -18.42 21.87
C GLY A 43 9.13 -17.17 22.68
N ILE A 44 8.26 -16.15 22.66
CA ILE A 44 8.44 -14.93 23.43
C ILE A 44 7.19 -14.65 24.27
N SER A 45 7.31 -13.73 25.24
CA SER A 45 6.19 -13.38 26.09
C SER A 45 5.11 -12.59 25.34
N ARG A 46 3.88 -12.64 25.87
CA ARG A 46 2.79 -11.83 25.36
C ARG A 46 3.16 -10.33 25.37
N GLN A 47 3.79 -9.88 26.43
CA GLN A 47 4.26 -8.48 26.54
C GLN A 47 5.32 -8.17 25.49
N GLY A 48 6.22 -9.11 25.20
CA GLY A 48 7.22 -8.96 24.15
C GLY A 48 6.61 -8.81 22.78
N VAL A 49 5.54 -9.54 22.49
CA VAL A 49 4.77 -9.39 21.24
C VAL A 49 4.14 -8.00 21.17
N HIS A 50 3.49 -7.59 22.26
CA HIS A 50 2.86 -6.26 22.32
C HIS A 50 3.87 -5.15 22.06
N ASP A 51 5.02 -5.22 22.72
CA ASP A 51 6.07 -4.20 22.56
C ASP A 51 6.62 -4.19 21.12
N ASN A 52 6.82 -5.37 20.54
CA ASN A 52 7.28 -5.48 19.16
C ASN A 52 6.30 -4.84 18.19
N LEU A 53 5.02 -5.16 18.31
CA LEU A 53 3.97 -4.60 17.44
C LEU A 53 3.86 -3.08 17.60
N THR A 54 3.91 -2.59 18.83
CA THR A 54 3.85 -1.15 19.09
C THR A 54 5.00 -0.41 18.40
N ARG A 55 6.22 -0.94 18.49
CA ARG A 55 7.39 -0.37 17.83
C ARG A 55 7.30 -0.45 16.32
N THR A 56 6.84 -1.59 15.80
CA THR A 56 6.68 -1.80 14.36
C THR A 56 5.69 -0.81 13.77
N GLU A 57 4.53 -0.66 14.42
CA GLU A 57 3.51 0.28 13.98
C GLU A 57 4.04 1.72 13.99
N ALA A 58 4.76 2.09 15.04
CA ALA A 58 5.36 3.43 15.13
C ALA A 58 6.39 3.67 14.03
N LEU A 59 7.19 2.66 13.69
CA LEU A 59 8.16 2.75 12.59
C LEU A 59 7.47 2.96 11.25
N LEU A 60 6.42 2.19 10.96
CA LEU A 60 5.68 2.32 9.71
C LEU A 60 5.07 3.72 9.57
N ILE A 61 4.44 4.21 10.63
CA ILE A 61 3.84 5.55 10.64
C ILE A 61 4.93 6.61 10.43
N ASN A 62 6.06 6.49 11.10
CA ASN A 62 7.18 7.43 10.98
C ASN A 62 7.74 7.45 9.56
N MET A 63 7.89 6.27 8.93
CA MET A 63 8.36 6.17 7.55
C MET A 63 7.45 6.93 6.60
N GLU A 64 6.14 6.76 6.74
CA GLU A 64 5.18 7.47 5.90
C GLU A 64 5.18 8.99 6.17
N GLU A 65 5.26 9.40 7.42
CA GLU A 65 5.34 10.81 7.76
C GLU A 65 6.54 11.50 7.11
N LYS A 66 7.67 10.79 7.03
CA LYS A 66 8.89 11.33 6.45
C LYS A 66 8.94 11.26 4.93
N THR A 67 8.44 10.20 4.34
CA THR A 67 8.56 9.99 2.89
C THR A 67 7.33 10.43 2.10
N GLY A 68 6.13 10.23 2.66
CA GLY A 68 4.88 10.50 1.96
C GLY A 68 4.65 9.64 0.72
N CYS A 69 5.36 8.51 0.59
CA CYS A 69 5.29 7.66 -0.60
C CYS A 69 3.90 7.09 -0.85
N VAL A 70 3.22 6.61 0.21
CA VAL A 70 1.88 6.03 0.08
C VAL A 70 0.90 7.10 -0.38
N ARG A 71 0.93 8.27 0.28
CA ARG A 71 0.03 9.38 -0.06
C ARG A 71 0.22 9.81 -1.52
N ARG A 72 1.48 9.97 -1.96
CA ARG A 72 1.75 10.38 -3.34
C ARG A 72 1.34 9.31 -4.34
N ASP A 73 1.59 8.04 -4.04
CA ASP A 73 1.23 6.94 -4.93
C ASP A 73 -0.30 6.85 -5.09
N LEU A 74 -1.04 6.95 -3.99
CA LEU A 74 -2.50 6.95 -4.05
C LEU A 74 -3.05 8.13 -4.84
N ALA A 75 -2.46 9.32 -4.67
CA ALA A 75 -2.85 10.51 -5.43
C ALA A 75 -2.56 10.33 -6.92
N CYS A 76 -1.41 9.76 -7.27
CA CYS A 76 -1.05 9.47 -8.66
C CYS A 76 -1.99 8.45 -9.30
N ARG A 77 -2.34 7.40 -8.57
CA ARG A 77 -3.28 6.39 -9.06
C ARG A 77 -4.67 6.96 -9.30
N LYS A 78 -5.12 7.84 -8.41
CA LYS A 78 -6.41 8.53 -8.56
C LYS A 78 -6.40 9.42 -9.79
N ALA A 79 -5.34 10.22 -9.97
CA ALA A 79 -5.20 11.10 -11.14
C ALA A 79 -5.09 10.30 -12.44
N SER A 80 -4.30 9.23 -12.44
CA SER A 80 -4.14 8.34 -13.58
C SER A 80 -5.47 7.70 -13.99
N GLY A 81 -6.24 7.22 -13.01
CA GLY A 81 -7.57 6.65 -13.26
C GLY A 81 -8.53 7.66 -13.88
N LYS A 82 -8.47 8.91 -13.43
CA LYS A 82 -9.30 9.98 -14.00
C LYS A 82 -8.89 10.33 -15.41
N ILE A 83 -7.58 10.40 -15.68
CA ILE A 83 -7.06 10.64 -17.03
C ILE A 83 -7.49 9.53 -17.98
N LEU A 84 -7.40 8.26 -17.55
CA LEU A 84 -7.85 7.12 -18.34
C LEU A 84 -9.33 7.20 -18.66
N GLU A 85 -10.16 7.52 -17.68
CA GLU A 85 -11.60 7.66 -17.87
C GLU A 85 -11.94 8.72 -18.91
N LEU A 86 -11.32 9.91 -18.80
CA LEU A 86 -11.54 11.00 -19.72
C LEU A 86 -11.04 10.67 -21.13
N ALA A 87 -9.87 10.05 -21.23
CA ALA A 87 -9.31 9.67 -22.53
C ALA A 87 -10.14 8.61 -23.22
N ARG A 88 -10.68 7.64 -22.47
CA ARG A 88 -11.54 6.60 -23.04
C ARG A 88 -12.83 7.19 -23.63
N GLN A 89 -13.37 8.24 -23.03
CA GLN A 89 -14.55 8.93 -23.57
C GLN A 89 -14.25 9.56 -24.94
N LEU A 90 -13.01 9.97 -25.20
CA LEU A 90 -12.60 10.55 -26.46
C LEU A 90 -12.14 9.52 -27.50
N SER A 91 -11.86 8.28 -27.09
CA SER A 91 -11.30 7.28 -28.00
C SER A 91 -12.25 6.85 -29.11
N ASP A 92 -13.56 7.06 -28.93
CA ASP A 92 -14.59 6.77 -29.92
C ASP A 92 -15.04 8.01 -30.70
N HIS A 93 -14.29 9.12 -30.60
CA HIS A 93 -14.63 10.36 -31.28
C HIS A 93 -14.59 10.16 -32.78
N LYS A 94 -15.49 10.85 -33.50
CA LYS A 94 -15.62 10.76 -34.97
C LYS A 94 -14.36 11.24 -35.70
N ASP A 95 -13.71 12.28 -35.18
CA ASP A 95 -12.46 12.77 -35.70
C ASP A 95 -11.34 11.79 -35.38
N LYS A 96 -10.72 11.23 -36.44
CA LYS A 96 -9.68 10.22 -36.30
C LYS A 96 -8.47 10.75 -35.51
N GLN A 97 -8.10 12.01 -35.75
CA GLN A 97 -6.95 12.62 -35.07
C GLN A 97 -7.20 12.66 -33.54
N ILE A 98 -8.41 13.05 -33.14
CA ILE A 98 -8.80 13.08 -31.71
C ILE A 98 -8.82 11.70 -31.14
N SER A 99 -9.41 10.73 -31.80
CA SER A 99 -9.46 9.34 -31.28
C SER A 99 -8.07 8.72 -31.20
N ASP A 100 -7.19 8.98 -32.17
CA ASP A 100 -5.81 8.47 -32.13
C ASP A 100 -5.01 9.05 -30.97
N LEU A 101 -5.13 10.36 -30.74
CA LEU A 101 -4.47 11.01 -29.60
C LEU A 101 -5.00 10.45 -28.26
N ALA A 102 -6.31 10.26 -28.16
CA ALA A 102 -6.91 9.70 -26.97
C ALA A 102 -6.39 8.29 -26.67
N ARG A 103 -6.24 7.45 -27.68
CA ARG A 103 -5.68 6.11 -27.53
C ARG A 103 -4.22 6.13 -27.08
N GLN A 104 -3.44 7.09 -27.55
CA GLN A 104 -2.07 7.28 -27.10
C GLN A 104 -2.03 7.67 -25.61
N ILE A 105 -2.93 8.56 -25.19
CA ILE A 105 -3.03 8.94 -23.76
C ILE A 105 -3.40 7.73 -22.91
N VAL A 106 -4.34 6.91 -23.34
CA VAL A 106 -4.73 5.68 -22.64
C VAL A 106 -3.53 4.75 -22.46
N ALA A 107 -2.77 4.53 -23.54
CA ALA A 107 -1.59 3.65 -23.49
C ALA A 107 -0.55 4.15 -22.49
N GLU A 108 -0.25 5.44 -22.49
CA GLU A 108 0.72 6.03 -21.57
C GLU A 108 0.24 5.97 -20.13
N ALA A 109 -1.04 6.27 -19.87
CA ALA A 109 -1.59 6.25 -18.52
C ALA A 109 -1.69 4.82 -17.96
N GLU A 110 -1.98 3.82 -18.80
CA GLU A 110 -1.98 2.42 -18.37
C GLU A 110 -0.58 1.97 -17.94
N GLY A 111 0.47 2.47 -18.58
CA GLY A 111 1.84 2.18 -18.17
C GLY A 111 2.19 2.69 -16.78
N LEU A 112 1.52 3.72 -16.28
CA LEU A 112 1.75 4.26 -14.94
C LEU A 112 1.18 3.35 -13.83
N GLU A 113 0.26 2.46 -14.16
CA GLU A 113 -0.42 1.61 -13.18
C GLU A 113 0.30 0.26 -12.96
N GLU A 114 1.33 -0.01 -13.71
CA GLU A 114 2.15 -1.23 -13.56
C GLU A 114 3.20 -1.11 -12.40
#